data_ffdb5e86dc324cfa408c28ec137c08a4
#
_entry.id   ffdb5e86dc324cfa408c28ec137c08a4
#
_cell.length_a   1.000
_cell.length_b   1.000
_cell.length_c   1.000
_cell.angle_alpha   90.00
_cell.angle_beta   90.00
_cell.angle_gamma   90.00
#
_symmetry.space_group_name_H-M   'P 1'
#
loop_
_entity.id
_entity.type
_entity.pdbx_description
1 polymer ?
#
loop_
_entity_poly.entity_id
_entity_poly.type
_entity_poly.pdbx_seq_one_letter_code
_entity_poly.pdbx_strand_id
1 'polypeptide(L)'
;MNKKVITRQDLTEASEKYKNWGKWGKDDEIGTLNFTSPDDIINAAKLVKKGKVISLALNFDNNGPQGAKTSYPAMGRTNPIHTMLRTGTDAYSGVLDHRGIRASDDMVVMPLQCGTQWDGLGHIFYEDSMWNGYDCREVTSAGAQKCGIEKTKSKMVGRGVLLDIPKVKEVDALEDGYGITCNDLEEAEKFHDVEIQKGDFVIVRTGQMEAKLKAGSWDGYPGGDAPGFSFETLDWIKEKEMAGLASDTWGCEVRPNESEKGINQPWHWIAIPIMGLTMGEIFYLKDLAEDCAEDNSYEFMFVAPALPITGAVGSPINPLAIK
;
A
#
# COMPACT_ATOMS: atom_id res chain seq x y z
N MET A 1 -13.90 25.98 -2.70
CA MET A 1 -15.19 25.24 -2.78
C MET A 1 -15.44 24.57 -1.45
N ASN A 2 -16.68 24.55 -0.93
CA ASN A 2 -16.96 23.76 0.27
C ASN A 2 -16.76 22.27 -0.09
N LYS A 3 -15.84 21.59 0.60
CA LYS A 3 -15.64 20.14 0.45
C LYS A 3 -16.96 19.45 0.79
N LYS A 4 -17.36 18.47 -0.04
CA LYS A 4 -18.54 17.64 0.22
C LYS A 4 -18.25 16.74 1.43
N VAL A 5 -19.11 16.80 2.44
CA VAL A 5 -19.03 15.90 3.59
C VAL A 5 -19.69 14.57 3.21
N ILE A 6 -18.94 13.48 3.28
CA ILE A 6 -19.41 12.13 2.97
C ILE A 6 -20.32 11.62 4.08
N THR A 7 -21.53 11.26 3.72
CA THR A 7 -22.57 10.74 4.60
C THR A 7 -22.70 9.22 4.48
N ARG A 8 -23.46 8.58 5.38
CA ARG A 8 -23.81 7.15 5.23
C ARG A 8 -24.59 6.85 3.94
N GLN A 9 -25.41 7.81 3.49
CA GLN A 9 -26.13 7.67 2.21
C GLN A 9 -25.14 7.65 1.03
N ASP A 10 -24.12 8.53 1.03
CA ASP A 10 -23.07 8.53 0.01
C ASP A 10 -22.30 7.19 -0.01
N LEU A 11 -22.02 6.61 1.15
CA LEU A 11 -21.38 5.28 1.24
C LEU A 11 -22.25 4.17 0.65
N THR A 12 -23.56 4.19 0.94
CA THR A 12 -24.50 3.21 0.38
C THR A 12 -24.55 3.33 -1.15
N GLU A 13 -24.67 4.54 -1.68
CA GLU A 13 -24.68 4.80 -3.13
C GLU A 13 -23.34 4.36 -3.77
N ALA A 14 -22.22 4.69 -3.14
CA ALA A 14 -20.89 4.29 -3.60
C ALA A 14 -20.71 2.77 -3.58
N SER A 15 -21.21 2.08 -2.53
CA SER A 15 -21.13 0.62 -2.46
C SER A 15 -21.84 -0.07 -3.62
N GLU A 16 -22.94 0.47 -4.13
CA GLU A 16 -23.62 -0.05 -5.31
C GLU A 16 -22.92 0.37 -6.61
N LYS A 17 -22.50 1.65 -6.70
CA LYS A 17 -21.86 2.22 -7.90
C LYS A 17 -20.53 1.54 -8.23
N TYR A 18 -19.71 1.24 -7.24
CA TYR A 18 -18.34 0.76 -7.42
C TYR A 18 -18.18 -0.75 -7.25
N LYS A 19 -19.24 -1.48 -6.96
CA LYS A 19 -19.23 -2.92 -6.72
C LYS A 19 -18.62 -3.70 -7.89
N ASN A 20 -17.60 -4.49 -7.60
CA ASN A 20 -17.00 -5.44 -8.53
C ASN A 20 -17.27 -6.91 -8.15
N TRP A 21 -18.10 -7.16 -7.14
CA TRP A 21 -18.40 -8.51 -6.68
C TRP A 21 -18.93 -9.38 -7.83
N GLY A 22 -18.40 -10.61 -7.91
CA GLY A 22 -18.76 -11.55 -8.97
C GLY A 22 -18.11 -11.27 -10.32
N LYS A 23 -17.41 -10.13 -10.53
CA LYS A 23 -16.78 -9.77 -11.81
C LYS A 23 -15.81 -10.86 -12.30
N TRP A 24 -15.09 -11.51 -11.41
CA TRP A 24 -14.15 -12.60 -11.70
C TRP A 24 -14.61 -13.95 -11.13
N GLY A 25 -15.92 -14.09 -10.89
CA GLY A 25 -16.55 -15.28 -10.35
C GLY A 25 -16.81 -15.19 -8.85
N LYS A 26 -17.74 -16.04 -8.39
CA LYS A 26 -18.21 -16.03 -7.00
C LYS A 26 -17.14 -16.45 -5.96
N ASP A 27 -16.12 -17.15 -6.41
CA ASP A 27 -15.05 -17.68 -5.55
C ASP A 27 -13.76 -16.86 -5.64
N ASP A 28 -13.79 -15.67 -6.28
CA ASP A 28 -12.63 -14.79 -6.39
C ASP A 28 -12.22 -14.22 -5.03
N GLU A 29 -10.91 -14.30 -4.75
CA GLU A 29 -10.29 -13.86 -3.51
C GLU A 29 -9.13 -12.86 -3.73
N ILE A 30 -8.93 -12.36 -4.99
CA ILE A 30 -7.78 -11.50 -5.33
C ILE A 30 -8.15 -10.17 -5.99
N GLY A 31 -9.43 -9.93 -6.26
CA GLY A 31 -9.95 -8.64 -6.69
C GLY A 31 -9.30 -8.06 -7.93
N THR A 32 -8.88 -6.79 -7.86
CA THR A 32 -8.32 -6.03 -8.98
C THR A 32 -7.02 -6.61 -9.55
N LEU A 33 -6.32 -7.48 -8.83
CA LEU A 33 -5.16 -8.20 -9.37
C LEU A 33 -5.50 -9.09 -10.57
N ASN A 34 -6.77 -9.38 -10.80
CA ASN A 34 -7.25 -10.04 -12.02
C ASN A 34 -7.20 -9.16 -13.27
N PHE A 35 -6.98 -7.85 -13.13
CA PHE A 35 -6.80 -6.98 -14.29
C PHE A 35 -5.44 -7.18 -14.97
N THR A 36 -4.44 -7.66 -14.25
CA THR A 36 -3.10 -7.93 -14.82
C THR A 36 -3.10 -9.24 -15.59
N SER A 37 -2.70 -9.19 -16.85
CA SER A 37 -2.51 -10.33 -17.75
C SER A 37 -1.03 -10.75 -17.86
N PRO A 38 -0.72 -11.92 -18.41
CA PRO A 38 0.66 -12.31 -18.74
C PRO A 38 1.35 -11.33 -19.70
N ASP A 39 0.62 -10.76 -20.65
CA ASP A 39 1.18 -9.80 -21.62
C ASP A 39 1.58 -8.48 -20.95
N ASP A 40 0.85 -8.04 -19.92
CA ASP A 40 1.20 -6.85 -19.14
C ASP A 40 2.53 -7.05 -18.43
N ILE A 41 2.78 -8.24 -17.88
CA ILE A 41 4.06 -8.58 -17.25
C ILE A 41 5.20 -8.60 -18.28
N ILE A 42 4.97 -9.22 -19.46
CA ILE A 42 5.95 -9.24 -20.57
C ILE A 42 6.27 -7.82 -21.03
N ASN A 43 5.27 -6.95 -21.13
CA ASN A 43 5.46 -5.56 -21.53
C ASN A 43 6.17 -4.76 -20.44
N ALA A 44 5.83 -4.95 -19.17
CA ALA A 44 6.55 -4.34 -18.05
C ALA A 44 8.05 -4.70 -18.04
N ALA A 45 8.41 -5.95 -18.34
CA ALA A 45 9.79 -6.39 -18.41
C ALA A 45 10.59 -5.64 -19.52
N LYS A 46 9.93 -5.16 -20.59
CA LYS A 46 10.55 -4.37 -21.65
C LYS A 46 10.91 -2.94 -21.22
N LEU A 47 10.37 -2.47 -20.10
CA LEU A 47 10.69 -1.15 -19.53
C LEU A 47 12.08 -1.14 -18.88
N VAL A 48 12.64 -2.28 -18.56
CA VAL A 48 13.98 -2.40 -17.98
C VAL A 48 15.03 -2.05 -19.04
N LYS A 49 15.62 -0.87 -18.95
CA LYS A 49 16.63 -0.36 -19.89
C LYS A 49 18.00 -0.14 -19.25
N LYS A 50 18.02 0.22 -17.97
CA LYS A 50 19.23 0.57 -17.24
C LYS A 50 19.69 -0.54 -16.28
N GLY A 51 18.81 -1.48 -15.95
CA GLY A 51 19.05 -2.49 -14.92
C GLY A 51 19.18 -1.88 -13.51
N LYS A 52 18.63 -0.68 -13.29
CA LYS A 52 18.61 -0.01 -11.98
C LYS A 52 17.48 -0.59 -11.15
N VAL A 53 17.78 -1.01 -9.91
CA VAL A 53 16.80 -1.52 -8.95
C VAL A 53 16.66 -0.51 -7.81
N ILE A 54 15.44 -0.05 -7.57
CA ILE A 54 15.11 0.93 -6.53
C ILE A 54 14.14 0.27 -5.56
N SER A 55 14.53 0.17 -4.28
CA SER A 55 13.64 -0.30 -3.22
C SER A 55 12.68 0.82 -2.81
N LEU A 56 11.41 0.47 -2.67
CA LEU A 56 10.36 1.38 -2.25
C LEU A 56 9.90 1.07 -0.81
N ALA A 57 10.74 0.42 -0.02
CA ALA A 57 10.44 0.07 1.36
C ALA A 57 11.23 0.91 2.37
N LEU A 58 10.59 1.21 3.50
CA LEU A 58 11.33 1.54 4.71
C LEU A 58 12.01 0.29 5.27
N ASN A 59 13.13 0.48 5.97
CA ASN A 59 13.72 -0.61 6.73
C ASN A 59 12.75 -1.10 7.82
N PHE A 60 12.67 -2.41 7.98
CA PHE A 60 11.90 -3.04 9.05
C PHE A 60 12.75 -3.13 10.32
N ASP A 61 12.77 -2.05 11.08
CA ASP A 61 13.55 -1.93 12.32
C ASP A 61 12.75 -1.16 13.40
N ASN A 62 13.39 -0.91 14.53
CA ASN A 62 12.78 -0.21 15.67
C ASN A 62 12.67 1.32 15.47
N ASN A 63 13.16 1.87 14.35
CA ASN A 63 13.08 3.29 14.02
C ASN A 63 11.90 3.59 13.07
N GLY A 64 11.05 2.60 12.79
CA GLY A 64 9.88 2.75 11.95
C GLY A 64 8.79 3.67 12.55
N PRO A 65 7.68 3.89 11.83
CA PRO A 65 6.68 4.88 12.21
C PRO A 65 5.78 4.47 13.38
N GLN A 66 5.73 3.18 13.75
CA GLN A 66 4.84 2.72 14.80
C GLN A 66 5.35 3.12 16.19
N GLY A 67 4.42 3.45 17.09
CA GLY A 67 4.78 3.90 18.44
C GLY A 67 5.12 5.38 18.57
N ALA A 68 5.14 6.15 17.49
CA ALA A 68 5.24 7.60 17.51
C ALA A 68 3.98 8.22 18.14
N LYS A 69 4.11 9.47 18.64
CA LYS A 69 2.97 10.21 19.20
C LYS A 69 1.97 10.54 18.09
N THR A 70 0.72 10.16 18.32
CA THR A 70 -0.37 10.40 17.38
C THR A 70 -1.66 10.68 18.14
N SER A 71 -2.62 11.34 17.47
CA SER A 71 -3.96 11.58 17.99
C SER A 71 -4.78 10.29 18.12
N TYR A 72 -4.39 9.25 17.37
CA TYR A 72 -4.97 7.91 17.46
C TYR A 72 -3.88 6.94 17.88
N PRO A 73 -3.99 6.28 19.07
CA PRO A 73 -3.10 5.20 19.41
C PRO A 73 -3.09 4.19 18.28
N ALA A 74 -1.92 3.84 17.78
CA ALA A 74 -1.73 2.96 16.63
C ALA A 74 -2.22 1.54 16.94
N MET A 75 -3.52 1.32 17.05
CA MET A 75 -4.26 0.06 17.18
C MET A 75 -3.44 -1.16 17.70
N GLY A 76 -2.48 -0.92 18.64
CA GLY A 76 -1.57 -1.92 19.17
C GLY A 76 -0.42 -2.30 18.22
N ARG A 77 -0.22 -1.62 17.10
CA ARG A 77 0.92 -1.85 16.21
C ARG A 77 2.20 -1.32 16.86
N THR A 78 3.26 -2.11 16.75
CA THR A 78 4.63 -1.77 17.19
C THR A 78 5.56 -1.80 15.99
N ASN A 79 6.72 -1.15 16.11
CA ASN A 79 7.80 -1.39 15.15
C ASN A 79 8.29 -2.84 15.25
N PRO A 80 8.95 -3.36 14.20
CA PRO A 80 9.55 -4.69 14.23
C PRO A 80 10.51 -4.89 15.41
N ILE A 81 10.43 -6.05 16.02
CA ILE A 81 11.35 -6.49 17.07
C ILE A 81 12.22 -7.60 16.48
N HIS A 82 13.46 -7.26 16.13
CA HIS A 82 14.44 -8.22 15.64
C HIS A 82 15.22 -8.80 16.82
N THR A 83 15.41 -10.11 16.85
CA THR A 83 16.12 -10.81 17.92
C THR A 83 17.01 -11.90 17.33
N MET A 84 18.26 -11.91 17.76
CA MET A 84 19.19 -13.00 17.45
C MET A 84 18.86 -14.23 18.31
N LEU A 85 18.67 -15.38 17.66
CA LEU A 85 18.54 -16.69 18.32
C LEU A 85 19.92 -17.30 18.62
N ARG A 86 20.88 -17.04 17.75
CA ARG A 86 22.29 -17.40 17.86
C ARG A 86 23.15 -16.30 17.25
N THR A 87 24.26 -16.01 17.87
CA THR A 87 25.16 -14.93 17.48
C THR A 87 26.52 -15.45 17.01
N GLY A 88 27.33 -14.57 16.44
CA GLY A 88 28.72 -14.87 16.12
C GLY A 88 29.55 -15.17 17.38
N THR A 89 29.19 -14.61 18.55
CA THR A 89 29.82 -14.89 19.82
C THR A 89 29.54 -16.34 20.27
N ASP A 90 28.31 -16.85 20.06
CA ASP A 90 28.00 -18.25 20.36
C ASP A 90 28.79 -19.20 19.44
N ALA A 91 28.93 -18.84 18.18
CA ALA A 91 29.74 -19.59 17.22
C ALA A 91 31.22 -19.57 17.62
N TYR A 92 31.76 -18.42 18.08
CA TYR A 92 33.12 -18.27 18.56
C TYR A 92 33.38 -19.13 19.82
N SER A 93 32.41 -19.23 20.73
CA SER A 93 32.49 -20.05 21.94
C SER A 93 32.29 -21.56 21.70
N GLY A 94 32.02 -21.98 20.47
CA GLY A 94 31.91 -23.39 20.10
C GLY A 94 30.57 -24.07 20.38
N VAL A 95 29.50 -23.30 20.59
CA VAL A 95 28.15 -23.82 20.95
C VAL A 95 27.67 -24.94 20.00
N LEU A 96 28.00 -24.86 18.70
CA LEU A 96 27.61 -25.83 17.69
C LEU A 96 28.75 -26.70 17.15
N ASP A 97 29.95 -26.67 17.78
CA ASP A 97 31.12 -27.44 17.31
C ASP A 97 30.83 -28.95 17.30
N HIS A 98 30.04 -29.45 18.26
CA HIS A 98 29.57 -30.85 18.29
C HIS A 98 28.76 -31.28 17.07
N ARG A 99 28.23 -30.31 16.29
CA ARG A 99 27.49 -30.54 15.02
C ARG A 99 28.34 -30.26 13.79
N GLY A 100 29.61 -29.84 13.96
CA GLY A 100 30.51 -29.49 12.86
C GLY A 100 30.08 -28.24 12.07
N ILE A 101 29.30 -27.31 12.68
CA ILE A 101 28.81 -26.10 12.03
C ILE A 101 28.96 -24.90 12.93
N ARG A 102 29.19 -23.73 12.33
CA ARG A 102 29.16 -22.41 12.98
C ARG A 102 28.16 -21.54 12.22
N ALA A 103 27.13 -21.07 12.89
CA ALA A 103 26.03 -20.33 12.29
C ALA A 103 25.40 -19.32 13.27
N SER A 104 24.78 -18.30 12.73
CA SER A 104 23.83 -17.41 13.43
C SER A 104 22.43 -17.64 12.90
N ASP A 105 21.43 -17.41 13.74
CA ASP A 105 20.02 -17.40 13.38
C ASP A 105 19.32 -16.25 14.10
N ASP A 106 18.26 -15.79 13.51
CA ASP A 106 17.45 -14.68 14.02
C ASP A 106 15.97 -14.86 13.77
N MET A 107 15.16 -14.01 14.39
CA MET A 107 13.73 -13.93 14.17
C MET A 107 13.27 -12.49 14.23
N VAL A 108 12.12 -12.21 13.60
CA VAL A 108 11.41 -10.95 13.74
C VAL A 108 9.99 -11.20 14.26
N VAL A 109 9.54 -10.34 15.18
CA VAL A 109 8.15 -10.27 15.63
C VAL A 109 7.64 -8.88 15.29
N MET A 110 6.58 -8.81 14.47
CA MET A 110 6.02 -7.54 14.03
C MET A 110 4.55 -7.67 13.62
N PRO A 111 3.73 -6.62 13.79
CA PRO A 111 2.45 -6.50 13.08
C PRO A 111 2.70 -6.45 11.57
N LEU A 112 1.87 -7.12 10.78
CA LEU A 112 2.07 -7.21 9.33
C LEU A 112 1.86 -5.88 8.58
N GLN A 113 1.18 -4.93 9.23
CA GLN A 113 0.92 -3.57 8.71
C GLN A 113 1.76 -2.50 9.44
N CYS A 114 2.96 -2.84 9.91
CA CYS A 114 3.78 -1.90 10.69
C CYS A 114 4.73 -1.01 9.87
N GLY A 115 4.94 -1.34 8.62
CA GLY A 115 5.84 -0.62 7.70
C GLY A 115 5.30 -0.71 6.28
N THR A 116 6.16 -0.63 5.28
CA THR A 116 5.77 -0.76 3.87
C THR A 116 5.06 -2.08 3.62
N GLN A 117 3.84 -2.01 3.10
CA GLN A 117 2.91 -3.15 3.12
C GLN A 117 1.92 -3.16 1.96
N TRP A 118 1.28 -4.32 1.75
CA TRP A 118 -0.03 -4.45 1.12
C TRP A 118 -1.10 -4.75 2.15
N ASP A 119 -2.22 -4.05 2.04
CA ASP A 119 -3.46 -4.47 2.67
C ASP A 119 -4.10 -5.60 1.85
N GLY A 120 -4.48 -6.66 2.55
CA GLY A 120 -5.21 -7.77 1.95
C GLY A 120 -6.72 -7.50 1.91
N LEU A 121 -7.43 -8.21 1.05
CA LEU A 121 -8.88 -8.03 0.85
C LEU A 121 -9.73 -8.52 2.05
N GLY A 122 -9.11 -9.16 3.04
CA GLY A 122 -9.72 -9.50 4.33
C GLY A 122 -9.42 -8.48 5.43
N HIS A 123 -8.79 -7.32 5.11
CA HIS A 123 -8.37 -6.34 6.14
C HIS A 123 -9.47 -5.36 6.53
N ILE A 124 -10.27 -4.89 5.59
CA ILE A 124 -11.33 -3.90 5.79
C ILE A 124 -12.68 -4.51 5.44
N PHE A 125 -13.70 -4.11 6.21
CA PHE A 125 -15.07 -4.57 6.02
C PHE A 125 -15.98 -3.39 5.72
N TYR A 126 -16.94 -3.59 4.80
CA TYR A 126 -18.09 -2.73 4.65
C TYR A 126 -19.28 -3.43 5.28
N GLU A 127 -19.80 -2.86 6.38
CA GLU A 127 -20.77 -3.53 7.25
C GLU A 127 -20.22 -4.91 7.69
N ASP A 128 -20.93 -5.98 7.42
CA ASP A 128 -20.55 -7.36 7.78
C ASP A 128 -19.85 -8.11 6.63
N SER A 129 -19.44 -7.40 5.56
CA SER A 129 -18.87 -8.01 4.36
C SER A 129 -17.47 -7.53 4.05
N MET A 130 -16.61 -8.44 3.61
CA MET A 130 -15.35 -8.15 2.94
C MET A 130 -15.46 -8.37 1.43
N TRP A 131 -14.33 -8.33 0.71
CA TRP A 131 -14.29 -8.51 -0.74
C TRP A 131 -15.19 -9.66 -1.22
N ASN A 132 -15.85 -9.44 -2.35
CA ASN A 132 -16.72 -10.39 -3.06
C ASN A 132 -17.93 -10.88 -2.25
N GLY A 133 -18.30 -10.14 -1.19
CA GLY A 133 -19.44 -10.43 -0.34
C GLY A 133 -19.20 -11.57 0.66
N TYR A 134 -17.95 -11.98 0.86
CA TYR A 134 -17.65 -12.91 1.95
C TYR A 134 -17.94 -12.26 3.31
N ASP A 135 -18.47 -13.06 4.22
CA ASP A 135 -18.78 -12.62 5.57
C ASP A 135 -17.51 -12.24 6.34
N CYS A 136 -17.51 -11.12 7.07
CA CYS A 136 -16.36 -10.68 7.86
C CYS A 136 -15.93 -11.71 8.92
N ARG A 137 -16.85 -12.58 9.39
CA ARG A 137 -16.58 -13.68 10.33
C ARG A 137 -15.71 -14.79 9.76
N GLU A 138 -15.43 -14.79 8.46
CA GLU A 138 -14.40 -15.66 7.87
C GLU A 138 -12.97 -15.24 8.29
N VAL A 139 -12.81 -14.03 8.87
CA VAL A 139 -11.56 -13.64 9.54
C VAL A 139 -11.68 -13.98 11.03
N THR A 140 -11.07 -15.09 11.40
CA THR A 140 -11.15 -15.69 12.75
C THR A 140 -9.84 -15.52 13.51
N SER A 141 -9.79 -16.01 14.75
CA SER A 141 -8.54 -16.11 15.52
C SER A 141 -7.49 -17.06 14.89
N ALA A 142 -7.92 -17.90 13.94
CA ALA A 142 -7.02 -18.76 13.15
C ALA A 142 -6.59 -18.11 11.83
N GLY A 143 -6.94 -16.84 11.62
CA GLY A 143 -6.68 -16.09 10.39
C GLY A 143 -7.86 -16.05 9.43
N ALA A 144 -7.66 -15.39 8.31
CA ALA A 144 -8.63 -15.25 7.23
C ALA A 144 -8.81 -16.59 6.49
N GLN A 145 -10.03 -17.13 6.53
CA GLN A 145 -10.41 -18.34 5.82
C GLN A 145 -10.75 -18.03 4.35
N LYS A 146 -11.07 -16.77 4.07
CA LYS A 146 -11.28 -16.18 2.75
C LYS A 146 -10.45 -14.91 2.63
N CYS A 147 -10.03 -14.57 1.42
CA CYS A 147 -9.27 -13.35 1.11
C CYS A 147 -7.94 -13.21 1.88
N GLY A 148 -7.34 -14.32 2.33
CA GLY A 148 -6.01 -14.31 2.91
C GLY A 148 -4.96 -13.84 1.88
N ILE A 149 -3.95 -13.09 2.35
CA ILE A 149 -2.96 -12.45 1.47
C ILE A 149 -2.13 -13.48 0.66
N GLU A 150 -1.99 -14.71 1.14
CA GLU A 150 -1.30 -15.80 0.44
C GLU A 150 -1.94 -16.17 -0.90
N LYS A 151 -3.20 -15.80 -1.12
CA LYS A 151 -3.89 -15.99 -2.41
C LYS A 151 -3.24 -15.16 -3.53
N THR A 152 -2.57 -14.08 -3.15
CA THR A 152 -1.94 -13.14 -4.07
C THR A 152 -0.45 -13.45 -4.36
N LYS A 153 0.13 -14.51 -3.79
CA LYS A 153 1.57 -14.83 -3.82
C LYS A 153 2.23 -14.91 -5.20
N SER A 154 1.44 -15.12 -6.26
CA SER A 154 1.92 -15.18 -7.66
C SER A 154 1.46 -13.96 -8.47
N LYS A 155 1.11 -12.89 -7.80
CA LYS A 155 0.61 -11.63 -8.35
C LYS A 155 1.53 -10.47 -7.94
N MET A 156 1.08 -9.24 -8.14
CA MET A 156 1.79 -8.02 -7.76
C MET A 156 3.12 -7.85 -8.51
N VAL A 157 3.10 -8.19 -9.79
CA VAL A 157 4.17 -7.94 -10.76
C VAL A 157 3.53 -7.39 -12.02
N GLY A 158 4.05 -6.29 -12.56
CA GLY A 158 3.52 -5.66 -13.77
C GLY A 158 4.17 -4.31 -14.06
N ARG A 159 3.48 -3.46 -14.82
CA ARG A 159 3.89 -2.08 -15.04
C ARG A 159 3.54 -1.25 -13.82
N GLY A 160 4.54 -0.57 -13.26
CA GLY A 160 4.38 0.47 -12.25
C GLY A 160 4.42 1.85 -12.89
N VAL A 161 3.59 2.77 -12.39
CA VAL A 161 3.59 4.17 -12.81
C VAL A 161 3.65 5.05 -11.57
N LEU A 162 4.61 5.97 -11.52
CA LEU A 162 4.70 6.97 -10.46
C LEU A 162 3.96 8.25 -10.86
N LEU A 163 3.02 8.68 -10.02
CA LEU A 163 2.41 10.00 -10.05
C LEU A 163 2.97 10.83 -8.89
N ASP A 164 3.90 11.71 -9.18
CA ASP A 164 4.55 12.61 -8.20
C ASP A 164 3.75 13.91 -8.07
N ILE A 165 2.74 13.94 -7.19
CA ILE A 165 1.85 15.10 -7.05
C ILE A 165 2.59 16.35 -6.54
N PRO A 166 3.49 16.29 -5.52
CA PRO A 166 4.30 17.43 -5.12
C PRO A 166 5.07 18.07 -6.27
N LYS A 167 5.65 17.27 -7.17
CA LYS A 167 6.37 17.79 -8.34
C LYS A 167 5.47 18.60 -9.26
N VAL A 168 4.24 18.13 -9.51
CA VAL A 168 3.22 18.85 -10.31
C VAL A 168 2.80 20.15 -9.65
N LYS A 169 2.69 20.16 -8.31
CA LYS A 169 2.27 21.33 -7.52
C LYS A 169 3.44 22.26 -7.15
N GLU A 170 4.67 21.95 -7.56
CA GLU A 170 5.89 22.72 -7.27
C GLU A 170 6.14 22.90 -5.76
N VAL A 171 5.89 21.84 -4.96
CA VAL A 171 6.14 21.81 -3.53
C VAL A 171 7.01 20.60 -3.14
N ASP A 172 7.65 20.64 -1.97
CA ASP A 172 8.42 19.49 -1.45
C ASP A 172 7.51 18.34 -1.03
N ALA A 173 6.39 18.68 -0.36
CA ALA A 173 5.39 17.75 0.11
C ALA A 173 4.01 18.44 0.14
N LEU A 174 2.94 17.65 0.01
CA LEU A 174 1.57 18.12 0.22
C LEU A 174 1.32 18.36 1.71
N GLU A 175 0.48 19.34 2.01
CA GLU A 175 0.08 19.65 3.38
C GLU A 175 -0.83 18.55 3.96
N ASP A 176 -0.75 18.31 5.26
CA ASP A 176 -1.70 17.43 5.96
C ASP A 176 -3.14 17.93 5.73
N GLY A 177 -4.04 17.01 5.39
CA GLY A 177 -5.42 17.35 4.99
C GLY A 177 -5.63 17.73 3.53
N TYR A 178 -4.58 17.68 2.70
CA TYR A 178 -4.74 17.86 1.26
C TYR A 178 -5.43 16.63 0.64
N GLY A 179 -6.65 16.80 0.15
CA GLY A 179 -7.38 15.77 -0.60
C GLY A 179 -6.95 15.78 -2.07
N ILE A 180 -6.25 14.73 -2.49
CA ILE A 180 -5.92 14.50 -3.90
C ILE A 180 -7.22 14.25 -4.66
N THR A 181 -7.46 15.01 -5.71
CA THR A 181 -8.68 14.95 -6.54
C THR A 181 -8.43 14.14 -7.82
N CYS A 182 -9.52 13.79 -8.54
CA CYS A 182 -9.39 13.23 -9.90
C CYS A 182 -8.57 14.16 -10.81
N ASN A 183 -8.80 15.47 -10.72
CA ASN A 183 -8.07 16.45 -11.52
C ASN A 183 -6.57 16.46 -11.20
N ASP A 184 -6.17 16.32 -9.93
CA ASP A 184 -4.75 16.25 -9.56
C ASP A 184 -4.07 15.02 -10.18
N LEU A 185 -4.77 13.87 -10.22
CA LEU A 185 -4.25 12.64 -10.84
C LEU A 185 -4.14 12.78 -12.36
N GLU A 186 -5.14 13.36 -13.02
CA GLU A 186 -5.11 13.64 -14.47
C GLU A 186 -4.05 14.68 -14.85
N GLU A 187 -3.86 15.70 -14.03
CA GLU A 187 -2.78 16.67 -14.21
C GLU A 187 -1.40 15.99 -14.09
N ALA A 188 -1.25 15.06 -13.14
CA ALA A 188 -0.01 14.32 -12.96
C ALA A 188 0.26 13.35 -14.13
N GLU A 189 -0.76 12.65 -14.66
CA GLU A 189 -0.62 11.84 -15.87
C GLU A 189 -0.09 12.70 -17.04
N LYS A 190 -0.67 13.88 -17.25
CA LYS A 190 -0.24 14.81 -18.32
C LYS A 190 1.16 15.38 -18.09
N PHE A 191 1.47 15.76 -16.84
CA PHE A 191 2.76 16.37 -16.51
C PHE A 191 3.92 15.37 -16.66
N HIS A 192 3.68 14.12 -16.32
CA HIS A 192 4.66 13.03 -16.39
C HIS A 192 4.68 12.33 -17.76
N ASP A 193 3.84 12.76 -18.70
CA ASP A 193 3.66 12.14 -20.03
C ASP A 193 3.42 10.61 -19.93
N VAL A 194 2.51 10.23 -19.04
CA VAL A 194 2.09 8.84 -18.83
C VAL A 194 0.58 8.71 -18.95
N GLU A 195 0.12 7.55 -19.37
CA GLU A 195 -1.28 7.15 -19.39
C GLU A 195 -1.44 5.90 -18.52
N ILE A 196 -2.30 5.98 -17.50
CA ILE A 196 -2.63 4.81 -16.67
C ILE A 196 -3.46 3.83 -17.49
N GLN A 197 -2.97 2.61 -17.57
CA GLN A 197 -3.58 1.52 -18.32
C GLN A 197 -4.20 0.49 -17.37
N LYS A 198 -5.13 -0.27 -17.89
CA LYS A 198 -5.71 -1.42 -17.19
C LYS A 198 -4.59 -2.37 -16.75
N GLY A 199 -4.65 -2.80 -15.49
CA GLY A 199 -3.68 -3.74 -14.92
C GLY A 199 -2.39 -3.10 -14.38
N ASP A 200 -2.26 -1.77 -14.44
CA ASP A 200 -1.13 -1.06 -13.85
C ASP A 200 -1.14 -1.08 -12.32
N PHE A 201 0.04 -0.93 -11.75
CA PHE A 201 0.24 -0.57 -10.35
C PHE A 201 0.57 0.92 -10.28
N VAL A 202 -0.35 1.71 -9.72
CA VAL A 202 -0.20 3.15 -9.63
C VAL A 202 0.38 3.53 -8.28
N ILE A 203 1.49 4.24 -8.29
CA ILE A 203 2.20 4.66 -7.09
C ILE A 203 2.09 6.19 -7.00
N VAL A 204 1.47 6.69 -5.93
CA VAL A 204 1.22 8.14 -5.77
C VAL A 204 2.06 8.68 -4.62
N ARG A 205 2.96 9.60 -4.96
CA ARG A 205 3.80 10.30 -3.99
C ARG A 205 3.09 11.54 -3.47
N THR A 206 3.10 11.72 -2.14
CA THR A 206 2.63 12.92 -1.44
C THR A 206 3.78 13.72 -0.83
N GLY A 207 4.93 13.12 -0.60
CA GLY A 207 6.09 13.69 0.09
C GLY A 207 5.98 13.72 1.62
N GLN A 208 4.85 13.28 2.21
CA GLN A 208 4.66 13.33 3.67
C GLN A 208 5.72 12.50 4.41
N MET A 209 5.99 11.28 3.96
CA MET A 209 7.01 10.43 4.59
C MET A 209 8.38 11.11 4.61
N GLU A 210 8.78 11.71 3.50
CA GLU A 210 10.08 12.41 3.39
C GLU A 210 10.15 13.61 4.33
N ALA A 211 9.04 14.35 4.46
CA ALA A 211 8.96 15.45 5.41
C ALA A 211 9.15 14.97 6.86
N LYS A 212 8.57 13.82 7.24
CA LYS A 212 8.76 13.20 8.57
C LYS A 212 10.20 12.72 8.78
N LEU A 213 10.80 12.08 7.78
CA LEU A 213 12.21 11.66 7.84
C LEU A 213 13.15 12.86 7.96
N LYS A 214 12.92 13.94 7.21
CA LYS A 214 13.69 15.20 7.29
C LYS A 214 13.55 15.87 8.66
N ALA A 215 12.37 15.79 9.27
CA ALA A 215 12.11 16.30 10.62
C ALA A 215 12.73 15.40 11.72
N GLY A 216 13.13 14.18 11.40
CA GLY A 216 13.66 13.20 12.36
C GLY A 216 12.63 12.72 13.38
N SER A 217 11.34 12.80 13.04
CA SER A 217 10.23 12.38 13.92
C SER A 217 9.06 11.84 13.10
N TRP A 218 8.51 10.73 13.57
CA TRP A 218 7.28 10.15 13.04
C TRP A 218 6.00 10.70 13.72
N ASP A 219 6.13 11.66 14.63
CA ASP A 219 4.97 12.23 15.34
C ASP A 219 3.91 12.76 14.35
N GLY A 220 2.67 12.32 14.57
CA GLY A 220 1.53 12.64 13.70
C GLY A 220 1.43 11.83 12.41
N TYR A 221 2.43 10.98 12.05
CA TYR A 221 2.36 10.16 10.84
C TYR A 221 1.44 8.92 11.01
N PRO A 222 1.62 8.05 12.03
CA PRO A 222 0.75 6.88 12.18
C PRO A 222 -0.65 7.31 12.65
N GLY A 223 -1.65 7.22 11.78
CA GLY A 223 -3.04 7.55 12.09
C GLY A 223 -3.34 9.02 12.35
N GLY A 224 -2.41 9.93 12.08
CA GLY A 224 -2.59 11.37 12.16
C GLY A 224 -3.20 11.99 10.90
N ASP A 225 -3.20 13.31 10.85
CA ASP A 225 -3.60 14.04 9.64
C ASP A 225 -2.58 13.79 8.53
N ALA A 226 -3.07 13.67 7.28
CA ALA A 226 -2.25 13.31 6.14
C ALA A 226 -2.85 13.83 4.83
N PRO A 227 -2.02 14.15 3.83
CA PRO A 227 -2.52 14.22 2.46
C PRO A 227 -2.90 12.82 1.98
N GLY A 228 -3.81 12.72 1.02
CA GLY A 228 -4.19 11.44 0.47
C GLY A 228 -5.42 11.52 -0.43
N PHE A 229 -5.88 10.38 -0.90
CA PHE A 229 -7.00 10.32 -1.84
C PHE A 229 -8.28 10.86 -1.23
N SER A 230 -8.94 11.80 -1.92
CA SER A 230 -10.30 12.23 -1.61
C SER A 230 -11.29 11.17 -2.08
N PHE A 231 -12.51 11.18 -1.53
CA PHE A 231 -13.53 10.17 -1.84
C PHE A 231 -13.91 10.12 -3.32
N GLU A 232 -13.86 11.24 -4.04
CA GLU A 232 -14.17 11.31 -5.46
C GLU A 232 -13.23 10.50 -6.35
N THR A 233 -11.98 10.23 -5.90
CA THR A 233 -11.00 9.48 -6.68
C THR A 233 -11.40 8.02 -6.94
N LEU A 234 -12.44 7.52 -6.24
CA LEU A 234 -13.04 6.22 -6.53
C LEU A 234 -13.59 6.16 -7.96
N ASP A 235 -14.04 7.28 -8.55
CA ASP A 235 -14.46 7.34 -9.95
C ASP A 235 -13.28 7.08 -10.90
N TRP A 236 -12.17 7.74 -10.68
CA TRP A 236 -10.94 7.58 -11.46
C TRP A 236 -10.39 6.15 -11.35
N ILE A 237 -10.35 5.59 -10.13
CA ILE A 237 -9.90 4.21 -9.89
C ILE A 237 -10.78 3.21 -10.66
N LYS A 238 -12.11 3.42 -10.63
CA LYS A 238 -13.08 2.58 -11.34
C LYS A 238 -12.86 2.61 -12.85
N GLU A 239 -12.58 3.80 -13.39
CA GLU A 239 -12.36 4.01 -14.82
C GLU A 239 -11.06 3.37 -15.31
N LYS A 240 -9.96 3.54 -14.55
CA LYS A 240 -8.64 3.08 -14.95
C LYS A 240 -8.43 1.56 -14.84
N GLU A 241 -9.28 0.83 -14.14
CA GLU A 241 -9.17 -0.64 -13.96
C GLU A 241 -7.75 -1.10 -13.56
N MET A 242 -7.10 -0.35 -12.68
CA MET A 242 -5.76 -0.67 -12.20
C MET A 242 -5.71 -1.93 -11.33
N ALA A 243 -4.56 -2.61 -11.28
CA ALA A 243 -4.35 -3.79 -10.46
C ALA A 243 -4.12 -3.46 -8.98
N GLY A 244 -3.42 -2.36 -8.70
CA GLY A 244 -3.13 -1.92 -7.35
C GLY A 244 -2.79 -0.44 -7.28
N LEU A 245 -2.93 0.12 -6.09
CA LEU A 245 -2.63 1.51 -5.78
C LEU A 245 -1.78 1.58 -4.53
N ALA A 246 -0.76 2.43 -4.49
CA ALA A 246 0.05 2.62 -3.28
C ALA A 246 0.43 4.09 -3.07
N SER A 247 0.73 4.45 -1.80
CA SER A 247 1.17 5.78 -1.43
C SER A 247 2.22 5.75 -0.31
N ASP A 248 2.88 6.90 -0.12
CA ASP A 248 3.87 7.15 0.94
C ASP A 248 3.24 7.61 2.26
N THR A 249 1.93 7.58 2.39
CA THR A 249 1.23 7.91 3.64
C THR A 249 0.87 6.66 4.43
N TRP A 250 0.51 6.85 5.70
CA TRP A 250 0.18 5.74 6.60
C TRP A 250 -1.14 5.05 6.26
N GLY A 251 -2.05 5.72 5.54
CA GLY A 251 -3.38 5.21 5.24
C GLY A 251 -3.95 5.70 3.91
N CYS A 252 -3.14 5.98 2.91
CA CYS A 252 -3.52 6.39 1.54
C CYS A 252 -4.56 7.53 1.44
N GLU A 253 -5.63 7.45 2.21
CA GLU A 253 -6.78 8.36 2.21
C GLU A 253 -6.49 9.66 2.97
N VAL A 254 -7.06 10.76 2.51
CA VAL A 254 -6.91 12.07 3.16
C VAL A 254 -7.42 12.07 4.59
N ARG A 255 -6.65 12.69 5.49
CA ARG A 255 -7.02 12.89 6.89
C ARG A 255 -6.74 14.34 7.31
N PRO A 256 -7.66 15.03 8.04
CA PRO A 256 -8.98 14.52 8.53
C PRO A 256 -9.86 14.02 7.39
N ASN A 257 -10.61 12.93 7.64
CA ASN A 257 -11.52 12.42 6.63
C ASN A 257 -12.63 13.43 6.30
N GLU A 258 -13.00 13.49 5.03
CA GLU A 258 -14.05 14.36 4.50
C GLU A 258 -15.45 13.76 4.75
N SER A 259 -15.73 13.34 5.99
CA SER A 259 -16.94 12.57 6.33
C SER A 259 -17.64 13.09 7.58
N GLU A 260 -18.91 12.77 7.72
CA GLU A 260 -19.68 13.08 8.91
C GLU A 260 -19.15 12.32 10.15
N LYS A 261 -19.49 12.83 11.33
CA LYS A 261 -19.06 12.22 12.59
C LYS A 261 -19.51 10.76 12.70
N GLY A 262 -18.55 9.88 13.03
CA GLY A 262 -18.78 8.43 13.17
C GLY A 262 -18.52 7.64 11.89
N ILE A 263 -18.06 8.29 10.83
CA ILE A 263 -17.48 7.63 9.65
C ILE A 263 -15.98 7.93 9.64
N ASN A 264 -15.17 6.89 9.69
CA ASN A 264 -13.72 6.98 9.64
C ASN A 264 -13.24 6.15 8.44
N GLN A 265 -12.37 6.72 7.62
CA GLN A 265 -11.80 6.09 6.42
C GLN A 265 -12.85 5.63 5.39
N PRO A 266 -13.78 6.52 4.95
CA PRO A 266 -14.87 6.16 4.03
C PRO A 266 -14.37 5.65 2.67
N TRP A 267 -13.22 6.12 2.21
CA TRP A 267 -12.61 5.68 0.97
C TRP A 267 -12.17 4.21 1.05
N HIS A 268 -11.55 3.80 2.18
CA HIS A 268 -11.16 2.40 2.43
C HIS A 268 -12.36 1.45 2.40
N TRP A 269 -13.50 1.88 2.97
CA TRP A 269 -14.72 1.06 3.01
C TRP A 269 -15.26 0.71 1.64
N ILE A 270 -14.91 1.49 0.63
CA ILE A 270 -15.32 1.24 -0.75
C ILE A 270 -14.18 0.60 -1.56
N ALA A 271 -12.97 1.12 -1.44
CA ALA A 271 -11.85 0.68 -2.27
C ALA A 271 -11.52 -0.81 -2.05
N ILE A 272 -11.40 -1.26 -0.79
CA ILE A 272 -10.97 -2.63 -0.49
C ILE A 272 -12.14 -3.61 -0.59
N PRO A 273 -13.21 -3.54 0.25
CA PRO A 273 -14.23 -4.60 0.25
C PRO A 273 -15.19 -4.55 -0.94
N ILE A 274 -15.42 -3.38 -1.55
CA ILE A 274 -16.41 -3.24 -2.63
C ILE A 274 -15.76 -3.31 -4.01
N MET A 275 -14.67 -2.57 -4.22
CA MET A 275 -13.96 -2.59 -5.50
C MET A 275 -12.99 -3.76 -5.63
N GLY A 276 -12.50 -4.31 -4.52
CA GLY A 276 -11.47 -5.35 -4.48
C GLY A 276 -10.08 -4.80 -4.79
N LEU A 277 -9.83 -3.52 -4.49
CA LEU A 277 -8.55 -2.87 -4.78
C LEU A 277 -7.46 -3.37 -3.83
N THR A 278 -6.34 -3.82 -4.41
CA THR A 278 -5.10 -4.05 -3.67
C THR A 278 -4.47 -2.71 -3.33
N MET A 279 -4.26 -2.44 -2.04
CA MET A 279 -3.78 -1.14 -1.56
C MET A 279 -2.46 -1.27 -0.82
N GLY A 280 -1.50 -0.42 -1.18
CA GLY A 280 -0.18 -0.33 -0.58
C GLY A 280 -0.01 0.95 0.25
N GLU A 281 0.61 0.81 1.41
CA GLU A 281 0.83 1.90 2.35
C GLU A 281 2.29 1.99 2.77
N ILE A 282 2.69 3.18 3.22
CA ILE A 282 4.02 3.43 3.79
C ILE A 282 5.14 3.12 2.79
N PHE A 283 4.96 3.45 1.51
CA PHE A 283 5.99 3.30 0.49
C PHE A 283 7.02 4.44 0.59
N TYR A 284 8.31 4.10 0.55
CA TYR A 284 9.38 5.09 0.46
C TYR A 284 9.63 5.46 -1.00
N LEU A 285 9.26 6.67 -1.41
CA LEU A 285 9.18 7.04 -2.83
C LEU A 285 10.22 8.05 -3.28
N LYS A 286 11.04 8.59 -2.35
CA LYS A 286 12.01 9.65 -2.67
C LYS A 286 12.97 9.27 -3.79
N ASP A 287 13.65 8.13 -3.64
CA ASP A 287 14.71 7.72 -4.57
C ASP A 287 14.14 7.41 -5.96
N LEU A 288 12.91 6.89 -6.01
CA LEU A 288 12.20 6.67 -7.28
C LEU A 288 11.82 8.00 -7.93
N ALA A 289 11.28 8.95 -7.14
CA ALA A 289 10.88 10.26 -7.65
C ALA A 289 12.09 11.06 -8.21
N GLU A 290 13.22 11.01 -7.51
CA GLU A 290 14.46 11.62 -7.97
C GLU A 290 14.97 10.99 -9.29
N ASP A 291 14.96 9.66 -9.39
CA ASP A 291 15.36 8.93 -10.60
C ASP A 291 14.42 9.22 -11.78
N CYS A 292 13.11 9.21 -11.53
CA CYS A 292 12.13 9.54 -12.57
C CYS A 292 12.26 10.99 -13.07
N ALA A 293 12.57 11.93 -12.18
CA ALA A 293 12.79 13.33 -12.55
C ALA A 293 14.10 13.53 -13.34
N GLU A 294 15.13 12.71 -13.08
CA GLU A 294 16.41 12.77 -13.78
C GLU A 294 16.29 12.34 -15.25
N ASP A 295 15.52 11.26 -15.52
CA ASP A 295 15.40 10.68 -16.86
C ASP A 295 14.05 10.92 -17.54
N ASN A 296 13.12 11.64 -16.88
CA ASN A 296 11.73 11.86 -17.33
C ASN A 296 10.99 10.57 -17.70
N SER A 297 11.27 9.47 -17.00
CA SER A 297 10.61 8.19 -17.19
C SER A 297 9.93 7.76 -15.89
N TYR A 298 8.61 7.82 -15.87
CA TYR A 298 7.76 7.54 -14.70
C TYR A 298 7.13 6.16 -14.74
N GLU A 299 7.56 5.33 -15.69
CA GLU A 299 7.15 3.96 -15.86
C GLU A 299 8.32 3.01 -15.56
N PHE A 300 8.00 1.86 -14.97
CA PHE A 300 9.01 0.87 -14.58
C PHE A 300 8.40 -0.53 -14.47
N MET A 301 9.24 -1.56 -14.50
CA MET A 301 8.81 -2.86 -14.05
C MET A 301 8.67 -2.85 -12.53
N PHE A 302 7.46 -3.14 -12.05
CA PHE A 302 7.13 -3.19 -10.63
C PHE A 302 7.07 -4.63 -10.14
N VAL A 303 7.75 -4.92 -9.03
CA VAL A 303 7.81 -6.27 -8.42
C VAL A 303 7.60 -6.13 -6.91
N ALA A 304 6.44 -6.56 -6.42
CA ALA A 304 6.06 -6.37 -5.03
C ALA A 304 5.22 -7.53 -4.46
N PRO A 305 5.61 -8.80 -4.64
CA PRO A 305 4.81 -9.92 -4.18
C PRO A 305 4.68 -9.92 -2.65
N ALA A 306 3.47 -10.22 -2.17
CA ALA A 306 3.21 -10.42 -0.76
C ALA A 306 3.92 -11.66 -0.21
N LEU A 307 4.31 -11.63 1.05
CA LEU A 307 4.72 -12.83 1.76
C LEU A 307 3.53 -13.79 1.88
N PRO A 308 3.68 -15.07 1.55
CA PRO A 308 2.57 -16.03 1.54
C PRO A 308 2.22 -16.52 2.95
N ILE A 309 1.94 -15.60 3.86
CA ILE A 309 1.55 -15.91 5.24
C ILE A 309 0.08 -16.34 5.23
N THR A 310 -0.16 -17.63 5.42
CA THR A 310 -1.51 -18.22 5.37
C THR A 310 -2.46 -17.56 6.35
N GLY A 311 -3.59 -17.08 5.84
CA GLY A 311 -4.63 -16.44 6.62
C GLY A 311 -4.30 -15.03 7.13
N ALA A 312 -3.19 -14.44 6.70
CA ALA A 312 -2.90 -13.06 7.01
C ALA A 312 -3.76 -12.10 6.19
N VAL A 313 -4.08 -10.94 6.76
CA VAL A 313 -4.91 -9.90 6.12
C VAL A 313 -4.08 -8.73 5.57
N GLY A 314 -2.78 -8.89 5.52
CA GLY A 314 -1.82 -7.95 4.94
C GLY A 314 -0.43 -8.54 4.95
N SER A 315 0.52 -7.87 4.30
CA SER A 315 1.90 -8.35 4.21
C SER A 315 2.89 -7.21 4.22
N PRO A 316 3.92 -7.25 5.07
CA PRO A 316 5.10 -6.42 4.86
C PRO A 316 5.76 -6.85 3.53
N ILE A 317 6.32 -5.89 2.83
CA ILE A 317 6.93 -6.11 1.53
C ILE A 317 8.17 -5.23 1.33
N ASN A 318 9.01 -5.64 0.40
CA ASN A 318 10.04 -4.79 -0.21
C ASN A 318 9.69 -4.60 -1.69
N PRO A 319 8.86 -3.60 -2.04
CA PRO A 319 8.52 -3.34 -3.42
C PRO A 319 9.73 -2.81 -4.18
N LEU A 320 9.90 -3.28 -5.41
CA LEU A 320 11.01 -2.87 -6.28
C LEU A 320 10.47 -2.19 -7.53
N ALA A 321 11.04 -1.03 -7.86
CA ALA A 321 10.97 -0.43 -9.18
C ALA A 321 12.26 -0.78 -9.93
N ILE A 322 12.12 -1.34 -11.13
CA ILE A 322 13.25 -1.78 -11.95
C ILE A 322 13.19 -1.02 -13.30
N LYS A 323 14.22 -0.23 -13.58
CA LYS A 323 14.30 0.65 -14.77
C LYS A 323 15.42 0.27 -15.72
#